data_20044a27b0cbabc8980a7689ed3b92a4
#
_entry.id   20044a27b0cbabc8980a7689ed3b92a4
#
_cell.length_a   1.000
_cell.length_b   1.000
_cell.length_c   1.000
_cell.angle_alpha   90.00
_cell.angle_beta   90.00
_cell.angle_gamma   90.00
#
_symmetry.space_group_name_H-M   'P 1'
#
loop_
_entity.id
_entity.type
_entity.pdbx_description
1 polymer ?
#
loop_
_entity_poly.entity_id
_entity_poly.type
_entity_poly.pdbx_seq_one_letter_code
_entity_poly.pdbx_strand_id
1 'polypeptide(L)'
;GGATFAAALTGYSLVKSAAAEPLVDAPWSRETGAVTPALQTPSRFEKQVVRTLSNPKHETRTSHARTPHHLVNGTFTPNSLHFTINHSGLPDIDPDQHRLAIHGLVRQPLVFTVESLSRYPLVSRMAFVECGGNSAPLFSNEPVQATAQALHGLVSCAEWTGVRLSTLLEEAGIDPRAKWLIAEGADSLALSRSVPVKKALDDALIALYQNGERLMPGNGYPMRLLLPGYEGNMNVKFLRRLKLTEQPAMSYYEGRTYSQLLPDGKAFRFYFVQEVKSFITHPSFGLKMNGPGYYEISGIAYSGDGRIAKVMVSADGGRSWGEAALQEPVLSKAFTRFRMPWRWDGGPAVLVSRAWDEAGNAQPLRAEFVAARGETKKPVAS
;
A
#
# COMPACT_ATOMS: atom_id res chain seq x y z
N GLY A 1 13.29 24.01 -70.50
CA GLY A 1 13.97 23.88 -69.24
C GLY A 1 13.11 23.13 -68.24
N GLY A 2 13.21 21.78 -68.20
CA GLY A 2 12.53 20.98 -67.22
C GLY A 2 13.41 20.86 -65.98
N ALA A 3 12.89 21.23 -64.83
CA ALA A 3 13.50 21.00 -63.55
C ALA A 3 12.90 19.72 -62.94
N THR A 4 13.68 18.68 -62.86
CA THR A 4 13.38 17.41 -62.24
C THR A 4 13.53 17.52 -60.70
N PHE A 5 12.45 17.45 -59.96
CA PHE A 5 12.47 17.33 -58.52
C PHE A 5 12.77 15.87 -58.13
N ALA A 6 13.98 15.62 -57.65
CA ALA A 6 14.32 14.34 -57.01
C ALA A 6 13.77 14.36 -55.57
N ALA A 7 12.73 13.63 -55.32
CA ALA A 7 12.22 13.37 -53.96
C ALA A 7 13.16 12.39 -53.27
N ALA A 8 13.88 12.87 -52.27
CA ALA A 8 14.63 12.01 -51.36
C ALA A 8 13.66 11.22 -50.47
N LEU A 9 13.47 9.95 -50.79
CA LEU A 9 12.84 8.97 -49.90
C LEU A 9 13.81 8.67 -48.75
N THR A 10 13.75 9.46 -47.68
CA THR A 10 14.39 9.09 -46.42
C THR A 10 13.73 7.86 -45.85
N GLY A 11 14.53 6.83 -45.65
CA GLY A 11 14.10 5.48 -45.30
C GLY A 11 13.23 5.42 -44.08
N TYR A 12 11.99 5.03 -44.27
CA TYR A 12 11.20 4.39 -43.24
C TYR A 12 11.89 3.07 -42.89
N SER A 13 12.50 3.02 -41.71
CA SER A 13 12.89 1.74 -41.09
C SER A 13 11.61 0.93 -40.97
N LEU A 14 11.44 -0.03 -41.84
CA LEU A 14 10.41 -1.04 -41.73
C LEU A 14 10.57 -1.70 -40.36
N VAL A 15 9.68 -1.38 -39.44
CA VAL A 15 9.40 -2.26 -38.29
C VAL A 15 9.18 -3.62 -38.95
N LYS A 16 10.09 -4.58 -38.74
CA LYS A 16 9.86 -5.96 -39.15
C LYS A 16 8.54 -6.35 -38.51
N SER A 17 7.48 -6.46 -39.30
CA SER A 17 6.27 -7.12 -38.88
C SER A 17 6.75 -8.45 -38.30
N ALA A 18 6.40 -8.73 -37.04
CA ALA A 18 6.58 -10.05 -36.50
C ALA A 18 5.83 -10.98 -37.45
N ALA A 19 6.54 -11.64 -38.33
CA ALA A 19 5.98 -12.74 -39.09
C ALA A 19 5.48 -13.71 -38.03
N ALA A 20 4.19 -14.06 -38.05
CA ALA A 20 3.66 -15.08 -37.19
C ALA A 20 4.50 -16.35 -37.51
N GLU A 21 5.44 -16.65 -36.63
CA GLU A 21 6.20 -17.89 -36.75
C GLU A 21 5.18 -19.03 -36.67
N PRO A 22 5.27 -20.06 -37.50
CA PRO A 22 4.41 -21.22 -37.39
C PRO A 22 4.52 -21.74 -35.94
N LEU A 23 3.38 -22.06 -35.32
CA LEU A 23 3.36 -22.65 -33.97
C LEU A 23 4.26 -23.89 -33.97
N VAL A 24 5.39 -23.80 -33.31
CA VAL A 24 6.29 -24.92 -33.11
C VAL A 24 5.67 -25.82 -32.05
N ASP A 25 5.60 -27.11 -32.37
CA ASP A 25 5.17 -28.15 -31.45
C ASP A 25 6.12 -28.24 -30.25
N ALA A 26 5.74 -27.56 -29.17
CA ALA A 26 6.58 -27.46 -27.97
C ALA A 26 6.58 -28.77 -27.16
N PRO A 27 7.68 -29.13 -26.46
CA PRO A 27 7.74 -30.36 -25.69
C PRO A 27 6.57 -30.57 -24.72
N TRP A 28 6.12 -29.51 -24.04
CA TRP A 28 5.02 -29.60 -23.08
C TRP A 28 3.64 -29.82 -23.71
N SER A 29 3.49 -29.70 -25.04
CA SER A 29 2.26 -30.04 -25.76
C SER A 29 2.17 -31.54 -26.13
N ARG A 30 3.23 -32.29 -25.94
CA ARG A 30 3.34 -33.71 -26.33
C ARG A 30 3.25 -34.68 -25.16
N GLU A 31 3.27 -34.17 -23.93
CA GLU A 31 3.26 -34.94 -22.71
C GLU A 31 2.11 -34.58 -21.81
N THR A 32 1.58 -35.55 -21.07
CA THR A 32 0.59 -35.29 -20.04
C THR A 32 1.23 -34.50 -18.91
N GLY A 33 0.58 -33.37 -18.52
CA GLY A 33 1.04 -32.54 -17.43
C GLY A 33 0.94 -33.19 -16.06
N ALA A 34 1.39 -32.48 -15.02
CA ALA A 34 1.31 -32.92 -13.65
C ALA A 34 -0.14 -32.90 -13.12
N VAL A 35 -0.41 -33.70 -12.10
CA VAL A 35 -1.70 -33.70 -11.37
C VAL A 35 -1.93 -32.34 -10.72
N THR A 36 -3.17 -31.86 -10.73
CA THR A 36 -3.56 -30.62 -10.08
C THR A 36 -3.32 -30.68 -8.56
N PRO A 37 -2.52 -29.77 -7.97
CA PRO A 37 -2.27 -29.75 -6.54
C PRO A 37 -3.48 -29.19 -5.78
N ALA A 38 -3.65 -29.58 -4.51
CA ALA A 38 -4.70 -29.06 -3.64
C ALA A 38 -4.55 -27.55 -3.37
N LEU A 39 -3.32 -27.05 -3.35
CA LEU A 39 -3.00 -25.62 -3.22
C LEU A 39 -2.15 -25.20 -4.42
N GLN A 40 -2.64 -24.22 -5.18
CA GLN A 40 -1.89 -23.69 -6.32
C GLN A 40 -0.82 -22.69 -5.88
N THR A 41 0.32 -22.76 -6.51
CA THR A 41 1.40 -21.78 -6.40
C THR A 41 1.67 -21.15 -7.78
N PRO A 42 2.28 -19.95 -7.84
CA PRO A 42 2.71 -19.37 -9.10
C PRO A 42 3.62 -20.33 -9.89
N SER A 43 3.64 -20.18 -11.21
CA SER A 43 4.54 -20.95 -12.06
C SER A 43 5.99 -20.84 -11.58
N ARG A 44 6.74 -21.95 -11.68
CA ARG A 44 8.19 -21.97 -11.40
C ARG A 44 9.00 -20.97 -12.24
N PHE A 45 8.44 -20.48 -13.33
CA PHE A 45 9.06 -19.48 -14.19
C PHE A 45 8.86 -18.04 -13.70
N GLU A 46 7.95 -17.81 -12.73
CA GLU A 46 7.67 -16.51 -12.09
C GLU A 46 8.45 -16.31 -10.77
N LYS A 47 9.69 -16.81 -10.72
CA LYS A 47 10.54 -16.79 -9.50
C LYS A 47 10.86 -15.39 -8.99
N GLN A 48 10.83 -14.37 -9.85
CA GLN A 48 11.08 -12.99 -9.51
C GLN A 48 9.87 -12.32 -8.84
N VAL A 49 8.65 -12.89 -8.97
CA VAL A 49 7.43 -12.31 -8.39
C VAL A 49 7.34 -12.71 -6.91
N VAL A 50 8.22 -12.13 -6.13
CA VAL A 50 8.35 -12.40 -4.69
C VAL A 50 8.54 -11.11 -3.90
N ARG A 51 8.20 -11.16 -2.62
CA ARG A 51 8.49 -10.06 -1.68
C ARG A 51 9.99 -10.00 -1.39
N THR A 52 10.54 -8.78 -1.32
CA THR A 52 11.92 -8.58 -0.84
C THR A 52 11.90 -8.43 0.68
N LEU A 53 12.69 -9.24 1.36
CA LEU A 53 12.80 -9.24 2.81
C LEU A 53 13.94 -8.33 3.27
N SER A 54 13.73 -7.57 4.34
CA SER A 54 14.82 -6.95 5.06
C SER A 54 15.33 -7.88 6.13
N ASN A 55 16.65 -7.95 6.26
CA ASN A 55 17.33 -8.74 7.30
C ASN A 55 16.85 -10.20 7.43
N PRO A 56 16.81 -10.97 6.33
CA PRO A 56 16.28 -12.34 6.36
C PRO A 56 17.08 -13.30 7.26
N LYS A 57 18.30 -12.91 7.66
CA LYS A 57 19.21 -13.70 8.50
C LYS A 57 19.28 -13.24 9.96
N HIS A 58 18.61 -12.15 10.32
CA HIS A 58 18.64 -11.63 11.65
C HIS A 58 17.45 -12.13 12.47
N GLU A 59 17.75 -12.71 13.60
CA GLU A 59 16.79 -12.98 14.68
C GLU A 59 16.23 -11.68 15.29
N THR A 60 16.57 -10.53 14.71
CA THR A 60 16.08 -9.25 15.16
C THR A 60 14.59 -9.11 14.91
N ARG A 61 13.96 -8.75 15.94
CA ARG A 61 12.55 -8.53 16.19
C ARG A 61 11.81 -7.72 15.14
N THR A 62 12.49 -6.80 14.44
CA THR A 62 11.88 -6.01 13.35
C THR A 62 12.22 -6.61 11.99
N SER A 63 11.19 -7.02 11.28
CA SER A 63 11.30 -7.54 9.92
C SER A 63 10.26 -6.93 9.02
N HIS A 64 10.59 -6.74 7.76
CA HIS A 64 9.62 -6.31 6.77
C HIS A 64 9.80 -7.03 5.44
N ALA A 65 8.68 -7.18 4.73
CA ALA A 65 8.62 -7.75 3.38
C ALA A 65 7.91 -6.76 2.46
N ARG A 66 8.50 -6.47 1.29
CA ARG A 66 8.07 -5.45 0.34
C ARG A 66 7.34 -6.06 -0.86
N THR A 67 6.20 -5.49 -1.23
CA THR A 67 5.42 -5.87 -2.40
C THR A 67 6.15 -5.52 -3.71
N PRO A 68 6.24 -6.44 -4.69
CA PRO A 68 6.90 -6.19 -5.97
C PRO A 68 5.98 -5.45 -6.96
N HIS A 69 5.67 -4.18 -6.73
CA HIS A 69 4.70 -3.40 -7.51
C HIS A 69 4.98 -3.31 -9.01
N HIS A 70 6.24 -3.46 -9.43
CA HIS A 70 6.63 -3.45 -10.83
C HIS A 70 6.42 -4.80 -11.54
N LEU A 71 6.10 -5.86 -10.78
CA LEU A 71 5.88 -7.21 -11.29
C LEU A 71 4.42 -7.68 -11.13
N VAL A 72 3.56 -6.87 -10.53
CA VAL A 72 2.15 -7.19 -10.33
C VAL A 72 1.25 -6.11 -10.93
N ASN A 73 0.10 -6.53 -11.42
CA ASN A 73 -0.93 -5.66 -11.97
C ASN A 73 -2.24 -5.83 -11.19
N GLY A 74 -3.19 -4.93 -11.42
CA GLY A 74 -4.47 -4.93 -10.72
C GLY A 74 -4.51 -3.99 -9.51
N THR A 75 -5.69 -3.84 -8.94
CA THR A 75 -5.95 -2.96 -7.78
C THR A 75 -5.58 -3.64 -6.48
N PHE A 76 -5.86 -4.95 -6.35
CA PHE A 76 -5.62 -5.69 -5.12
C PHE A 76 -4.30 -6.44 -5.18
N THR A 77 -3.59 -6.41 -4.06
CA THR A 77 -2.33 -7.16 -3.89
C THR A 77 -2.66 -8.58 -3.43
N PRO A 78 -2.15 -9.62 -4.12
CA PRO A 78 -2.28 -11.00 -3.66
C PRO A 78 -1.80 -11.16 -2.20
N ASN A 79 -2.48 -11.99 -1.40
CA ASN A 79 -2.15 -12.16 0.02
C ASN A 79 -0.69 -12.59 0.25
N SER A 80 -0.16 -13.48 -0.59
CA SER A 80 1.24 -13.92 -0.55
C SER A 80 2.26 -12.81 -0.86
N LEU A 81 1.84 -11.74 -1.54
CA LEU A 81 2.69 -10.61 -1.93
C LEU A 81 2.40 -9.32 -1.15
N HIS A 82 1.35 -9.31 -0.32
CA HIS A 82 1.02 -8.18 0.53
C HIS A 82 2.19 -7.86 1.47
N PHE A 83 2.55 -6.58 1.58
CA PHE A 83 3.66 -6.18 2.46
C PHE A 83 3.38 -6.53 3.92
N THR A 84 4.45 -6.73 4.67
CA THR A 84 4.38 -6.91 6.12
C THR A 84 5.47 -6.13 6.83
N ILE A 85 5.16 -5.61 8.02
CA ILE A 85 6.11 -5.09 8.99
C ILE A 85 5.76 -5.67 10.34
N ASN A 86 6.76 -6.22 11.02
CA ASN A 86 6.62 -6.76 12.36
C ASN A 86 7.75 -6.20 13.24
N HIS A 87 7.38 -5.60 14.36
CA HIS A 87 8.34 -4.96 15.26
C HIS A 87 8.90 -5.92 16.31
N SER A 88 8.26 -7.08 16.50
CA SER A 88 8.66 -8.09 17.48
C SER A 88 8.53 -9.53 16.97
N GLY A 89 8.66 -9.70 15.64
CA GLY A 89 8.43 -10.99 14.98
C GLY A 89 6.96 -11.28 14.73
N LEU A 90 6.68 -12.52 14.32
CA LEU A 90 5.34 -13.03 14.07
C LEU A 90 4.91 -13.86 15.29
N PRO A 91 3.86 -13.45 16.03
CA PRO A 91 3.33 -14.29 17.09
C PRO A 91 2.59 -15.49 16.48
N ASP A 92 2.76 -16.65 17.09
CA ASP A 92 1.98 -17.85 16.77
C ASP A 92 0.75 -17.87 17.71
N ILE A 93 -0.39 -17.44 17.17
CA ILE A 93 -1.61 -17.23 17.96
C ILE A 93 -2.62 -18.30 17.64
N ASP A 94 -2.97 -19.08 18.66
CA ASP A 94 -4.11 -19.99 18.63
C ASP A 94 -5.42 -19.19 18.64
N PRO A 95 -6.23 -19.24 17.57
CA PRO A 95 -7.47 -18.48 17.47
C PRO A 95 -8.52 -18.88 18.53
N ASP A 96 -8.48 -20.11 19.02
CA ASP A 96 -9.44 -20.59 20.02
C ASP A 96 -9.13 -20.01 21.41
N GLN A 97 -7.88 -19.64 21.66
CA GLN A 97 -7.43 -18.99 22.89
C GLN A 97 -7.43 -17.46 22.79
N HIS A 98 -7.42 -16.92 21.58
CA HIS A 98 -7.36 -15.49 21.37
C HIS A 98 -8.65 -14.77 21.79
N ARG A 99 -8.53 -13.64 22.45
CA ARG A 99 -9.65 -12.81 22.93
C ARG A 99 -9.46 -11.35 22.56
N LEU A 100 -10.57 -10.69 22.20
CA LEU A 100 -10.66 -9.24 22.07
C LEU A 100 -11.49 -8.67 23.22
N ALA A 101 -10.88 -7.86 24.07
CA ALA A 101 -11.56 -7.16 25.15
C ALA A 101 -11.89 -5.71 24.73
N ILE A 102 -13.13 -5.28 24.94
CA ILE A 102 -13.59 -3.88 24.84
C ILE A 102 -13.95 -3.42 26.25
N HIS A 103 -13.29 -2.36 26.73
CA HIS A 103 -13.49 -1.89 28.10
C HIS A 103 -13.13 -0.39 28.27
N GLY A 104 -13.08 0.10 29.49
CA GLY A 104 -12.81 1.50 29.83
C GLY A 104 -14.09 2.29 29.95
N LEU A 105 -14.20 3.43 29.25
CA LEU A 105 -15.40 4.28 29.26
C LEU A 105 -16.52 3.68 28.41
N VAL A 106 -17.07 2.55 28.88
CA VAL A 106 -18.22 1.83 28.31
C VAL A 106 -19.18 1.46 29.44
N ARG A 107 -20.47 1.29 29.10
CA ARG A 107 -21.49 0.85 30.04
C ARG A 107 -21.23 -0.59 30.53
N GLN A 108 -20.86 -1.48 29.63
CA GLN A 108 -20.51 -2.86 29.95
C GLN A 108 -19.25 -3.32 29.17
N PRO A 109 -18.23 -3.81 29.87
CA PRO A 109 -17.10 -4.43 29.20
C PRO A 109 -17.54 -5.70 28.47
N LEU A 110 -16.96 -5.94 27.27
CA LEU A 110 -17.23 -7.11 26.44
C LEU A 110 -15.95 -7.86 26.11
N VAL A 111 -16.05 -9.18 25.97
CA VAL A 111 -14.95 -10.05 25.53
C VAL A 111 -15.46 -10.93 24.40
N PHE A 112 -14.75 -10.92 23.29
CA PHE A 112 -15.08 -11.68 22.10
C PHE A 112 -14.04 -12.74 21.79
N THR A 113 -14.50 -13.91 21.35
CA THR A 113 -13.68 -14.91 20.65
C THR A 113 -13.74 -14.65 19.14
N VAL A 114 -12.85 -15.28 18.37
CA VAL A 114 -12.92 -15.25 16.90
C VAL A 114 -14.26 -15.81 16.40
N GLU A 115 -14.72 -16.89 17.02
CA GLU A 115 -16.02 -17.51 16.70
C GLU A 115 -17.19 -16.56 16.96
N SER A 116 -17.23 -15.92 18.14
CA SER A 116 -18.32 -15.00 18.49
C SER A 116 -18.38 -13.80 17.55
N LEU A 117 -17.24 -13.27 17.10
CA LEU A 117 -17.20 -12.22 16.10
C LEU A 117 -17.75 -12.66 14.73
N SER A 118 -17.54 -13.93 14.36
CA SER A 118 -18.03 -14.46 13.09
C SER A 118 -19.56 -14.57 13.01
N ARG A 119 -20.26 -14.41 14.12
CA ARG A 119 -21.73 -14.39 14.19
C ARG A 119 -22.33 -13.00 13.92
N TYR A 120 -21.54 -11.95 13.97
CA TYR A 120 -21.98 -10.61 13.61
C TYR A 120 -22.09 -10.44 12.09
N PRO A 121 -22.92 -9.49 11.60
CA PRO A 121 -22.96 -9.15 10.21
C PRO A 121 -21.57 -8.72 9.71
N LEU A 122 -21.04 -9.41 8.71
CA LEU A 122 -19.77 -9.08 8.10
C LEU A 122 -19.96 -8.05 6.99
N VAL A 123 -19.02 -7.15 6.85
CA VAL A 123 -18.94 -6.19 5.74
C VAL A 123 -17.54 -6.20 5.15
N SER A 124 -17.46 -5.90 3.85
CA SER A 124 -16.19 -5.78 3.13
C SER A 124 -15.85 -4.31 2.85
N ARG A 125 -14.55 -3.98 2.92
CA ARG A 125 -13.98 -2.68 2.56
C ARG A 125 -12.73 -2.90 1.72
N MET A 126 -12.68 -2.25 0.58
CA MET A 126 -11.45 -2.13 -0.19
C MET A 126 -10.63 -1.01 0.42
N ALA A 127 -9.42 -1.31 0.86
CA ALA A 127 -8.55 -0.29 1.45
C ALA A 127 -7.08 -0.63 1.25
N PHE A 128 -6.29 0.42 0.97
CA PHE A 128 -4.85 0.31 1.07
C PHE A 128 -4.41 0.44 2.54
N VAL A 129 -3.27 -0.15 2.83
CA VAL A 129 -2.51 0.07 4.07
C VAL A 129 -1.10 0.44 3.66
N GLU A 130 -0.59 1.56 4.16
CA GLU A 130 0.77 2.03 3.90
C GLU A 130 1.54 2.19 5.20
N CYS A 131 2.73 1.62 5.29
CA CYS A 131 3.66 1.92 6.37
C CYS A 131 4.20 3.33 6.20
N GLY A 132 4.24 4.10 7.26
CA GLY A 132 4.79 5.44 7.20
C GLY A 132 6.27 5.50 6.80
N GLY A 133 7.06 4.40 6.94
CA GLY A 133 8.41 4.26 6.37
C GLY A 133 8.46 3.98 4.88
N ASN A 134 7.32 3.90 4.21
CA ASN A 134 7.28 3.69 2.77
C ASN A 134 7.89 4.90 2.05
N SER A 135 8.69 4.64 1.01
CA SER A 135 9.38 5.68 0.22
C SER A 135 10.47 6.46 0.97
N ALA A 136 10.88 6.02 2.15
CA ALA A 136 11.93 6.67 2.94
C ALA A 136 13.22 7.01 2.16
N PRO A 137 13.72 6.18 1.22
CA PRO A 137 14.89 6.52 0.43
C PRO A 137 14.74 7.78 -0.44
N LEU A 138 13.51 8.20 -0.78
CA LEU A 138 13.27 9.40 -1.58
C LEU A 138 13.51 10.71 -0.81
N PHE A 139 13.68 10.65 0.51
CA PHE A 139 14.06 11.80 1.33
C PHE A 139 15.57 12.06 1.35
N SER A 140 16.37 11.22 0.68
CA SER A 140 17.81 11.48 0.51
C SER A 140 18.02 12.72 -0.40
N ASN A 141 19.17 13.41 -0.22
CA ASN A 141 19.50 14.58 -1.02
C ASN A 141 19.71 14.23 -2.51
N GLU A 142 20.20 13.02 -2.78
CA GLU A 142 20.43 12.52 -4.12
C GLU A 142 19.31 11.56 -4.56
N PRO A 143 18.90 11.58 -5.83
CA PRO A 143 17.94 10.64 -6.37
C PRO A 143 18.41 9.18 -6.20
N VAL A 144 17.58 8.35 -5.60
CA VAL A 144 17.87 6.93 -5.41
C VAL A 144 17.38 6.14 -6.61
N GLN A 145 18.31 5.46 -7.29
CA GLN A 145 18.00 4.57 -8.41
C GLN A 145 17.72 3.16 -7.87
N ALA A 146 16.45 2.82 -7.76
CA ALA A 146 15.99 1.54 -7.24
C ALA A 146 14.63 1.14 -7.84
N THR A 147 14.28 -0.14 -7.72
CA THR A 147 12.99 -0.63 -8.21
C THR A 147 11.82 -0.03 -7.43
N ALA A 148 10.63 -0.02 -8.05
CA ALA A 148 9.41 0.37 -7.36
C ALA A 148 9.16 -0.44 -6.07
N GLN A 149 9.57 -1.71 -6.02
CA GLN A 149 9.55 -2.53 -4.81
C GLN A 149 10.44 -1.98 -3.69
N ALA A 150 11.67 -1.62 -4.01
CA ALA A 150 12.62 -1.11 -3.01
C ALA A 150 12.17 0.26 -2.46
N LEU A 151 11.62 1.12 -3.32
CA LEU A 151 11.20 2.48 -2.95
C LEU A 151 9.81 2.50 -2.30
N HIS A 152 8.84 1.78 -2.89
CA HIS A 152 7.41 1.92 -2.57
C HIS A 152 6.75 0.60 -2.12
N GLY A 153 7.53 -0.45 -1.82
CA GLY A 153 7.00 -1.78 -1.55
C GLY A 153 6.32 -1.95 -0.18
N LEU A 154 6.27 -0.92 0.67
CA LEU A 154 5.61 -0.99 1.98
C LEU A 154 4.19 -0.41 1.96
N VAL A 155 3.50 -0.56 0.86
CA VAL A 155 2.08 -0.28 0.71
C VAL A 155 1.43 -1.43 -0.05
N SER A 156 0.19 -1.77 0.26
CA SER A 156 -0.61 -2.77 -0.47
C SER A 156 -2.09 -2.46 -0.33
N CYS A 157 -2.91 -2.94 -1.25
CA CYS A 157 -4.35 -2.77 -1.21
C CYS A 157 -5.02 -4.14 -1.21
N ALA A 158 -6.09 -4.29 -0.44
CA ALA A 158 -6.84 -5.54 -0.33
C ALA A 158 -8.32 -5.26 -0.09
N GLU A 159 -9.14 -6.28 -0.33
CA GLU A 159 -10.47 -6.37 0.24
C GLU A 159 -10.34 -6.92 1.66
N TRP A 160 -10.89 -6.19 2.62
CA TRP A 160 -10.89 -6.56 4.03
C TRP A 160 -12.31 -6.85 4.46
N THR A 161 -12.55 -8.03 5.02
CA THR A 161 -13.87 -8.42 5.51
C THR A 161 -13.85 -8.68 7.01
N GLY A 162 -14.85 -8.14 7.69
CA GLY A 162 -14.94 -8.25 9.15
C GLY A 162 -16.17 -7.56 9.73
N VAL A 163 -16.16 -7.39 11.04
CA VAL A 163 -17.26 -6.78 11.79
C VAL A 163 -17.04 -5.27 11.90
N ARG A 164 -18.08 -4.47 11.70
CA ARG A 164 -18.02 -3.02 11.95
C ARG A 164 -17.67 -2.79 13.40
N LEU A 165 -16.65 -1.98 13.66
CA LEU A 165 -16.28 -1.64 15.03
C LEU A 165 -17.41 -0.86 15.73
N SER A 166 -18.14 -0.01 15.01
CA SER A 166 -19.29 0.72 15.54
C SER A 166 -20.34 -0.19 16.16
N THR A 167 -20.63 -1.36 15.53
CA THR A 167 -21.59 -2.33 16.08
C THR A 167 -21.17 -2.86 17.45
N LEU A 168 -19.90 -3.21 17.61
CA LEU A 168 -19.38 -3.72 18.88
C LEU A 168 -19.32 -2.62 19.97
N LEU A 169 -18.99 -1.41 19.57
CA LEU A 169 -18.94 -0.25 20.48
C LEU A 169 -20.34 0.20 20.91
N GLU A 170 -21.32 0.08 20.02
CA GLU A 170 -22.74 0.34 20.33
C GLU A 170 -23.27 -0.66 21.36
N GLU A 171 -22.96 -1.96 21.20
CA GLU A 171 -23.29 -3.00 22.17
C GLU A 171 -22.64 -2.76 23.53
N ALA A 172 -21.35 -2.39 23.55
CA ALA A 172 -20.64 -2.06 24.78
C ALA A 172 -21.22 -0.81 25.47
N GLY A 173 -21.88 0.07 24.71
CA GLY A 173 -22.45 1.33 25.18
C GLY A 173 -21.38 2.34 25.57
N ILE A 174 -20.95 3.16 24.60
CA ILE A 174 -19.89 4.15 24.80
C ILE A 174 -20.34 5.23 25.79
N ASP A 175 -19.49 5.52 26.78
CA ASP A 175 -19.66 6.69 27.65
C ASP A 175 -19.40 7.98 26.84
N PRO A 176 -20.25 9.01 26.92
CA PRO A 176 -20.07 10.28 26.17
C PRO A 176 -18.74 11.00 26.42
N ARG A 177 -18.07 10.71 27.54
CA ARG A 177 -16.73 11.24 27.85
C ARG A 177 -15.62 10.60 27.02
N ALA A 178 -15.85 9.43 26.41
CA ALA A 178 -14.85 8.76 25.60
C ALA A 178 -14.54 9.58 24.33
N LYS A 179 -13.29 9.97 24.18
CA LYS A 179 -12.77 10.69 23.00
C LYS A 179 -11.80 9.82 22.20
N TRP A 180 -11.17 8.86 22.87
CA TRP A 180 -10.13 8.02 22.33
C TRP A 180 -10.41 6.54 22.56
N LEU A 181 -9.98 5.73 21.61
CA LEU A 181 -9.96 4.29 21.68
C LEU A 181 -8.50 3.84 21.57
N ILE A 182 -7.98 3.23 22.64
CA ILE A 182 -6.62 2.69 22.64
C ILE A 182 -6.68 1.27 22.14
N ALA A 183 -6.18 1.04 20.94
CA ALA A 183 -6.07 -0.28 20.33
C ALA A 183 -4.70 -0.89 20.66
N GLU A 184 -4.68 -2.17 21.07
CA GLU A 184 -3.46 -2.87 21.48
C GLU A 184 -3.39 -4.26 20.84
N GLY A 185 -2.21 -4.61 20.32
CA GLY A 185 -1.91 -5.91 19.73
C GLY A 185 -1.45 -6.94 20.76
N ALA A 186 -1.51 -8.23 20.38
CA ALA A 186 -1.07 -9.37 21.18
C ALA A 186 0.38 -9.79 20.90
N ASP A 187 1.12 -9.00 20.13
CA ASP A 187 2.54 -9.21 19.93
C ASP A 187 3.34 -8.87 21.21
N SER A 188 4.60 -9.31 21.29
CA SER A 188 5.41 -9.12 22.49
C SER A 188 5.71 -7.66 22.85
N LEU A 189 5.54 -6.73 21.89
CA LEU A 189 5.65 -5.30 22.12
C LEU A 189 4.34 -4.67 22.63
N ALA A 190 3.23 -5.39 22.54
CA ALA A 190 1.90 -4.85 22.82
C ALA A 190 1.69 -3.49 22.12
N LEU A 191 2.03 -3.45 20.81
CA LEU A 191 1.93 -2.22 20.04
C LEU A 191 0.57 -1.58 20.24
N SER A 192 0.53 -0.35 20.75
CA SER A 192 -0.73 0.34 21.02
C SER A 192 -0.79 1.70 20.33
N ARG A 193 -2.00 2.05 19.86
CA ARG A 193 -2.29 3.29 19.16
C ARG A 193 -3.58 3.91 19.67
N SER A 194 -3.57 5.24 19.77
CA SER A 194 -4.73 6.04 20.18
C SER A 194 -5.52 6.47 18.94
N VAL A 195 -6.71 5.93 18.78
CA VAL A 195 -7.62 6.19 17.66
C VAL A 195 -8.74 7.12 18.12
N PRO A 196 -9.05 8.23 17.40
CA PRO A 196 -10.23 9.04 17.71
C PRO A 196 -11.51 8.19 17.65
N VAL A 197 -12.38 8.31 18.65
CA VAL A 197 -13.66 7.56 18.69
C VAL A 197 -14.50 7.84 17.44
N LYS A 198 -14.46 9.09 16.92
CA LYS A 198 -15.14 9.44 15.67
C LYS A 198 -14.74 8.52 14.51
N LYS A 199 -13.44 8.25 14.36
CA LYS A 199 -12.94 7.33 13.31
C LYS A 199 -13.35 5.88 13.57
N ALA A 200 -13.32 5.45 14.84
CA ALA A 200 -13.75 4.11 15.23
C ALA A 200 -15.22 3.83 14.90
N LEU A 201 -16.07 4.84 14.98
CA LEU A 201 -17.50 4.76 14.69
C LEU A 201 -17.84 4.91 13.19
N ASP A 202 -16.97 5.53 12.39
CA ASP A 202 -17.21 5.83 10.98
C ASP A 202 -17.09 4.57 10.10
N ASP A 203 -15.86 4.16 9.81
CA ASP A 203 -15.59 3.13 8.81
C ASP A 203 -14.65 2.00 9.29
N ALA A 204 -14.31 1.99 10.59
CA ALA A 204 -13.40 1.00 11.15
C ALA A 204 -13.98 -0.41 11.17
N LEU A 205 -13.12 -1.42 10.93
CA LEU A 205 -13.46 -2.83 11.00
C LEU A 205 -12.55 -3.59 11.97
N ILE A 206 -13.10 -4.62 12.61
CA ILE A 206 -12.33 -5.74 13.11
C ILE A 206 -12.24 -6.73 11.96
N ALA A 207 -11.17 -6.67 11.20
CA ALA A 207 -10.98 -7.51 10.02
C ALA A 207 -10.55 -8.93 10.40
N LEU A 208 -11.21 -9.91 9.80
CA LEU A 208 -11.01 -11.35 9.98
C LEU A 208 -10.49 -12.01 8.70
N TYR A 209 -10.76 -11.39 7.54
CA TYR A 209 -10.40 -11.91 6.21
C TYR A 209 -9.73 -10.83 5.37
N GLN A 210 -8.91 -11.28 4.43
CA GLN A 210 -8.20 -10.46 3.44
C GLN A 210 -8.29 -11.16 2.09
N ASN A 211 -8.84 -10.48 1.07
CA ASN A 211 -9.06 -11.05 -0.27
C ASN A 211 -9.74 -12.43 -0.24
N GLY A 212 -10.76 -12.61 0.60
CA GLY A 212 -11.54 -13.85 0.71
C GLY A 212 -10.91 -14.94 1.57
N GLU A 213 -9.63 -14.81 2.00
CA GLU A 213 -8.96 -15.77 2.88
C GLU A 213 -8.88 -15.24 4.31
N ARG A 214 -8.67 -16.16 5.28
CA ARG A 214 -8.25 -15.74 6.62
C ARG A 214 -6.99 -14.90 6.54
N LEU A 215 -6.85 -13.94 7.46
CA LEU A 215 -5.65 -13.11 7.53
C LEU A 215 -4.39 -13.97 7.56
N MET A 216 -3.38 -13.61 6.78
CA MET A 216 -2.06 -14.22 6.93
C MET A 216 -1.43 -13.80 8.26
N PRO A 217 -0.58 -14.64 8.89
CA PRO A 217 0.10 -14.28 10.16
C PRO A 217 0.76 -12.91 10.10
N GLY A 218 1.51 -12.61 9.03
CA GLY A 218 2.15 -11.31 8.84
C GLY A 218 1.20 -10.12 8.69
N ASN A 219 -0.05 -10.37 8.35
CA ASN A 219 -1.07 -9.34 8.15
C ASN A 219 -2.02 -9.19 9.35
N GLY A 220 -1.80 -9.95 10.44
CA GLY A 220 -2.48 -9.74 11.71
C GLY A 220 -3.46 -10.84 12.13
N TYR A 221 -3.24 -12.10 11.69
CA TYR A 221 -4.03 -13.24 12.17
C TYR A 221 -4.07 -13.32 13.71
N PRO A 222 -5.22 -13.65 14.34
CA PRO A 222 -6.51 -14.01 13.73
C PRO A 222 -7.43 -12.83 13.46
N MET A 223 -7.13 -11.64 13.98
CA MET A 223 -7.89 -10.41 13.75
C MET A 223 -7.03 -9.17 13.85
N ARG A 224 -7.41 -8.13 13.13
CA ARG A 224 -6.77 -6.83 13.18
C ARG A 224 -7.77 -5.69 13.17
N LEU A 225 -7.36 -4.54 13.70
CA LEU A 225 -8.05 -3.29 13.45
C LEU A 225 -7.71 -2.82 12.03
N LEU A 226 -8.74 -2.46 11.26
CA LEU A 226 -8.61 -1.76 9.98
C LEU A 226 -9.25 -0.38 10.10
N LEU A 227 -8.47 0.65 9.75
CA LEU A 227 -8.89 2.05 9.70
C LEU A 227 -8.64 2.57 8.28
N PRO A 228 -9.63 2.44 7.36
CA PRO A 228 -9.42 2.82 5.96
C PRO A 228 -8.92 4.26 5.81
N GLY A 229 -7.86 4.44 5.02
CA GLY A 229 -7.24 5.75 4.77
C GLY A 229 -6.31 6.26 5.86
N TYR A 230 -6.20 5.57 7.01
CA TYR A 230 -5.24 5.93 8.05
C TYR A 230 -3.89 5.24 7.82
N GLU A 231 -2.83 5.86 8.33
CA GLU A 231 -1.46 5.33 8.29
C GLU A 231 -1.37 3.89 8.83
N GLY A 232 -0.50 3.07 8.24
CA GLY A 232 -0.43 1.63 8.50
C GLY A 232 -0.24 1.24 9.97
N ASN A 233 0.53 2.02 10.73
CA ASN A 233 0.74 1.75 12.15
C ASN A 233 -0.52 1.91 13.01
N MET A 234 -1.51 2.68 12.53
CA MET A 234 -2.81 2.83 13.20
C MET A 234 -3.68 1.58 13.07
N ASN A 235 -3.40 0.75 12.08
CA ASN A 235 -4.11 -0.48 11.76
C ASN A 235 -3.54 -1.65 12.57
N VAL A 236 -3.77 -1.66 13.88
CA VAL A 236 -3.16 -2.57 14.85
C VAL A 236 -3.46 -4.04 14.53
N LYS A 237 -2.38 -4.84 14.37
CA LYS A 237 -2.43 -6.28 14.11
C LYS A 237 -2.56 -7.08 15.41
N PHE A 238 -3.00 -8.35 15.27
CA PHE A 238 -3.11 -9.25 16.44
C PHE A 238 -3.97 -8.64 17.54
N LEU A 239 -5.04 -7.97 17.16
CA LEU A 239 -5.81 -7.11 18.06
C LEU A 239 -6.36 -7.88 19.25
N ARG A 240 -6.02 -7.46 20.48
CA ARG A 240 -6.47 -8.10 21.71
C ARG A 240 -7.26 -7.19 22.65
N ARG A 241 -7.10 -5.87 22.52
CA ARG A 241 -7.72 -4.92 23.46
C ARG A 241 -8.09 -3.61 22.78
N LEU A 242 -9.28 -3.14 23.14
CA LEU A 242 -9.78 -1.80 22.81
C LEU A 242 -10.25 -1.13 24.11
N LYS A 243 -9.52 -0.09 24.55
CA LYS A 243 -9.84 0.64 25.77
C LYS A 243 -10.33 2.04 25.42
N LEU A 244 -11.56 2.38 25.81
CA LEU A 244 -12.10 3.74 25.63
C LEU A 244 -11.65 4.65 26.76
N THR A 245 -11.20 5.87 26.41
CA THR A 245 -10.60 6.85 27.35
C THR A 245 -10.95 8.28 26.96
N GLU A 246 -10.80 9.22 27.91
CA GLU A 246 -10.93 10.65 27.63
C GLU A 246 -9.68 11.23 26.94
N GLN A 247 -8.50 10.68 27.24
CA GLN A 247 -7.21 11.14 26.73
C GLN A 247 -6.50 10.04 25.94
N PRO A 248 -5.62 10.38 24.98
CA PRO A 248 -4.81 9.40 24.28
C PRO A 248 -3.79 8.77 25.24
N ALA A 249 -3.33 7.56 24.93
CA ALA A 249 -2.38 6.83 25.77
C ALA A 249 -0.97 7.43 25.77
N MET A 250 -0.59 8.14 24.70
CA MET A 250 0.77 8.66 24.51
C MET A 250 1.83 7.54 24.64
N SER A 251 1.56 6.41 23.98
CA SER A 251 2.43 5.24 24.01
C SER A 251 3.84 5.57 23.51
N TYR A 252 4.80 4.68 23.76
CA TYR A 252 6.18 4.83 23.29
C TYR A 252 6.29 5.15 21.80
N TYR A 253 5.50 4.46 20.98
CA TYR A 253 5.51 4.70 19.53
C TYR A 253 4.89 6.05 19.16
N GLU A 254 3.87 6.51 19.86
CA GLU A 254 3.23 7.80 19.62
C GLU A 254 4.12 8.98 20.03
N GLY A 255 4.82 8.82 21.15
CA GLY A 255 5.70 9.88 21.68
C GLY A 255 7.04 9.99 20.96
N ARG A 256 7.53 8.90 20.34
CA ARG A 256 8.91 8.85 19.80
C ARG A 256 8.96 8.57 18.31
N THR A 257 8.26 7.54 17.84
CA THR A 257 8.48 7.00 16.49
C THR A 257 7.55 7.64 15.47
N TYR A 258 6.27 7.81 15.82
CA TYR A 258 5.24 8.34 14.93
C TYR A 258 4.88 9.80 15.25
N SER A 259 5.91 10.60 15.49
CA SER A 259 5.83 12.04 15.65
C SER A 259 6.89 12.71 14.78
N GLN A 260 6.57 13.83 14.17
CA GLN A 260 7.46 14.61 13.32
C GLN A 260 7.82 15.93 13.99
N LEU A 261 9.13 16.19 14.13
CA LEU A 261 9.60 17.50 14.54
C LEU A 261 9.48 18.46 13.34
N LEU A 262 8.77 19.56 13.55
CA LEU A 262 8.60 20.62 12.55
C LEU A 262 9.74 21.65 12.66
N PRO A 263 9.97 22.46 11.59
CA PRO A 263 11.02 23.49 11.60
C PRO A 263 10.88 24.52 12.71
N ASP A 264 9.66 24.76 13.20
CA ASP A 264 9.35 25.67 14.31
C ASP A 264 9.61 25.08 15.71
N GLY A 265 10.16 23.86 15.78
CA GLY A 265 10.46 23.15 17.03
C GLY A 265 9.27 22.44 17.65
N LYS A 266 8.08 22.52 17.06
CA LYS A 266 6.90 21.77 17.52
C LYS A 266 6.94 20.36 16.98
N ALA A 267 6.24 19.44 17.64
CA ALA A 267 6.05 18.08 17.16
C ALA A 267 4.65 17.93 16.55
N PHE A 268 4.61 17.51 15.28
CA PHE A 268 3.38 17.02 14.69
C PHE A 268 3.17 15.58 15.20
N ARG A 269 2.11 15.39 15.95
CA ARG A 269 1.74 14.09 16.53
C ARG A 269 0.50 13.54 15.85
N PHE A 270 0.33 12.23 15.94
CA PHE A 270 -0.85 11.57 15.41
C PHE A 270 -1.08 11.86 13.93
N TYR A 271 -0.13 11.40 13.11
CA TYR A 271 -0.32 11.32 11.69
C TYR A 271 -1.40 10.27 11.41
N PHE A 272 -2.61 10.72 11.09
CA PHE A 272 -3.74 9.82 10.92
C PHE A 272 -4.00 9.51 9.47
N VAL A 273 -4.44 10.50 8.72
CA VAL A 273 -4.86 10.34 7.34
C VAL A 273 -3.65 10.29 6.43
N GLN A 274 -3.59 9.27 5.60
CA GLN A 274 -2.56 9.14 4.58
C GLN A 274 -2.80 10.15 3.46
N GLU A 275 -1.83 11.00 3.21
CA GLU A 275 -1.91 12.02 2.16
C GLU A 275 -2.01 11.39 0.76
N VAL A 276 -2.54 12.17 -0.20
CA VAL A 276 -2.60 11.77 -1.60
C VAL A 276 -1.19 11.52 -2.15
N LYS A 277 -1.03 10.38 -2.81
CA LYS A 277 0.26 9.91 -3.30
C LYS A 277 0.12 9.13 -4.59
N SER A 278 1.10 9.26 -5.47
CA SER A 278 1.29 8.41 -6.64
C SER A 278 2.75 8.02 -6.81
N PHE A 279 2.97 6.91 -7.45
CA PHE A 279 4.29 6.48 -7.90
C PHE A 279 4.21 5.62 -9.16
N ILE A 280 5.25 5.67 -9.97
CA ILE A 280 5.36 4.91 -11.21
C ILE A 280 5.85 3.50 -10.90
N THR A 281 5.16 2.49 -11.46
CA THR A 281 5.53 1.08 -11.33
C THR A 281 6.22 0.54 -12.57
N HIS A 282 5.91 1.13 -13.73
CA HIS A 282 6.51 0.74 -15.01
C HIS A 282 6.67 1.98 -15.93
N PRO A 283 7.84 2.19 -16.57
CA PRO A 283 9.08 1.42 -16.40
C PRO A 283 9.64 1.55 -14.97
N SER A 284 10.25 0.48 -14.47
CA SER A 284 10.94 0.49 -13.17
C SER A 284 12.45 0.37 -13.37
N PHE A 285 13.23 0.84 -12.41
CA PHE A 285 14.69 0.72 -12.46
C PHE A 285 15.12 -0.73 -12.71
N GLY A 286 16.15 -0.89 -13.55
CA GLY A 286 16.67 -2.20 -13.96
C GLY A 286 15.95 -2.83 -15.15
N LEU A 287 14.84 -2.26 -15.62
CA LEU A 287 14.20 -2.71 -16.85
C LEU A 287 15.07 -2.35 -18.06
N LYS A 288 15.38 -3.35 -18.90
CA LYS A 288 16.05 -3.13 -20.18
C LYS A 288 15.01 -2.83 -21.26
N MET A 289 15.02 -1.61 -21.78
CA MET A 289 14.14 -1.19 -22.88
C MET A 289 14.71 -1.68 -24.23
N ASN A 290 13.83 -2.02 -25.16
CA ASN A 290 14.21 -2.57 -26.48
C ASN A 290 14.42 -1.51 -27.56
N GLY A 291 14.93 -0.31 -27.19
CA GLY A 291 15.14 0.81 -28.10
C GLY A 291 13.97 1.78 -28.17
N PRO A 292 14.10 2.86 -28.98
CA PRO A 292 13.05 3.85 -29.16
C PRO A 292 11.73 3.22 -29.63
N GLY A 293 10.61 3.74 -29.17
CA GLY A 293 9.30 3.21 -29.55
C GLY A 293 8.16 3.66 -28.66
N TYR A 294 7.01 3.02 -28.84
CA TYR A 294 5.85 3.22 -27.97
C TYR A 294 5.93 2.31 -26.77
N TYR A 295 5.74 2.91 -25.60
CA TYR A 295 5.70 2.26 -24.30
C TYR A 295 4.50 2.75 -23.52
N GLU A 296 4.25 2.14 -22.38
CA GLU A 296 3.28 2.60 -21.41
C GLU A 296 4.01 3.02 -20.13
N ILE A 297 3.69 4.20 -19.62
CA ILE A 297 3.99 4.57 -18.24
C ILE A 297 2.79 4.19 -17.41
N SER A 298 2.98 3.35 -16.40
CA SER A 298 1.90 2.97 -15.50
C SER A 298 2.33 3.09 -14.03
N GLY A 299 1.36 3.28 -13.16
CA GLY A 299 1.61 3.45 -11.75
C GLY A 299 0.39 3.25 -10.87
N ILE A 300 0.54 3.59 -9.61
CA ILE A 300 -0.48 3.49 -8.57
C ILE A 300 -0.63 4.86 -7.92
N ALA A 301 -1.88 5.27 -7.67
CA ALA A 301 -2.23 6.44 -6.88
C ALA A 301 -3.25 6.06 -5.81
N TYR A 302 -3.26 6.77 -4.69
CA TYR A 302 -4.19 6.57 -3.57
C TYR A 302 -4.26 7.80 -2.67
N SER A 303 -5.34 7.93 -1.91
CA SER A 303 -5.51 8.95 -0.88
C SER A 303 -6.30 8.38 0.31
N GLY A 304 -5.96 8.81 1.51
CA GLY A 304 -6.71 8.49 2.73
C GLY A 304 -8.01 9.27 2.86
N ASP A 305 -8.18 10.36 2.12
CA ASP A 305 -9.35 11.24 2.20
C ASP A 305 -10.43 10.91 1.18
N GLY A 306 -10.12 10.10 0.14
CA GLY A 306 -11.15 9.80 -0.84
C GLY A 306 -10.64 9.07 -2.08
N ARG A 307 -11.33 9.30 -3.20
CA ARG A 307 -10.98 8.77 -4.52
C ARG A 307 -9.90 9.62 -5.16
N ILE A 308 -9.11 9.00 -6.00
CA ILE A 308 -8.24 9.75 -6.91
C ILE A 308 -9.10 10.42 -7.98
N ALA A 309 -8.96 11.73 -8.11
CA ALA A 309 -9.66 12.53 -9.11
C ALA A 309 -8.89 12.58 -10.42
N LYS A 310 -7.55 12.70 -10.35
CA LYS A 310 -6.69 12.77 -11.53
C LYS A 310 -5.23 12.43 -11.20
N VAL A 311 -4.50 11.94 -12.21
CA VAL A 311 -3.05 11.79 -12.16
C VAL A 311 -2.44 12.44 -13.39
N MET A 312 -1.45 13.29 -13.16
CA MET A 312 -0.61 13.86 -14.21
C MET A 312 0.73 13.14 -14.24
N VAL A 313 1.26 12.88 -15.42
CA VAL A 313 2.56 12.25 -15.64
C VAL A 313 3.42 13.12 -16.52
N SER A 314 4.68 13.22 -16.15
CA SER A 314 5.74 13.89 -16.93
C SER A 314 6.81 12.86 -17.29
N ALA A 315 7.36 12.96 -18.50
CA ALA A 315 8.52 12.17 -18.94
C ALA A 315 9.80 13.02 -19.08
N ASP A 316 9.75 14.28 -18.70
CA ASP A 316 10.84 15.27 -18.88
C ASP A 316 11.22 16.00 -17.58
N GLY A 317 10.97 15.36 -16.43
CA GLY A 317 11.31 15.89 -15.10
C GLY A 317 10.36 16.99 -14.60
N GLY A 318 9.14 17.02 -15.10
CA GLY A 318 8.11 17.98 -14.67
C GLY A 318 8.02 19.26 -15.50
N ARG A 319 8.67 19.32 -16.65
CA ARG A 319 8.59 20.48 -17.56
C ARG A 319 7.29 20.49 -18.37
N SER A 320 6.85 19.32 -18.81
CA SER A 320 5.54 19.12 -19.43
C SER A 320 4.79 17.98 -18.76
N TRP A 321 3.45 18.06 -18.80
CA TRP A 321 2.58 17.11 -18.10
C TRP A 321 1.43 16.67 -18.99
N GLY A 322 1.15 15.36 -18.98
CA GLY A 322 -0.03 14.77 -19.60
C GLY A 322 -0.93 14.11 -18.55
N GLU A 323 -2.22 14.15 -18.75
CA GLU A 323 -3.16 13.45 -17.88
C GLU A 323 -3.17 11.95 -18.22
N ALA A 324 -3.01 11.12 -17.20
CA ALA A 324 -3.03 9.67 -17.34
C ALA A 324 -4.47 9.14 -17.21
N ALA A 325 -4.79 8.10 -17.96
CA ALA A 325 -6.04 7.38 -17.82
C ALA A 325 -6.07 6.62 -16.48
N LEU A 326 -7.15 6.79 -15.72
CA LEU A 326 -7.40 6.03 -14.51
C LEU A 326 -8.10 4.72 -14.83
N GLN A 327 -7.67 3.63 -14.22
CA GLN A 327 -8.30 2.32 -14.38
C GLN A 327 -9.53 2.21 -13.47
N GLU A 328 -10.68 1.95 -14.06
CA GLU A 328 -11.92 1.70 -13.32
C GLU A 328 -11.93 0.31 -12.64
N PRO A 329 -12.64 0.15 -11.51
CA PRO A 329 -13.32 1.20 -10.75
C PRO A 329 -12.36 2.04 -9.92
N VAL A 330 -12.55 3.38 -9.89
CA VAL A 330 -11.83 4.28 -8.98
C VAL A 330 -12.51 4.25 -7.61
N LEU A 331 -11.85 3.62 -6.65
CA LEU A 331 -12.39 3.38 -5.30
C LEU A 331 -11.81 4.36 -4.28
N SER A 332 -12.64 4.79 -3.33
CA SER A 332 -12.19 5.61 -2.20
C SER A 332 -11.26 4.81 -1.28
N LYS A 333 -10.17 5.44 -0.85
CA LYS A 333 -9.19 4.86 0.09
C LYS A 333 -8.57 3.55 -0.37
N ALA A 334 -8.52 3.33 -1.69
CA ALA A 334 -7.96 2.15 -2.32
C ALA A 334 -6.98 2.54 -3.44
N PHE A 335 -6.27 1.56 -3.98
CA PHE A 335 -5.40 1.80 -5.13
C PHE A 335 -6.22 2.17 -6.37
N THR A 336 -5.75 3.18 -7.08
CA THR A 336 -6.16 3.51 -8.44
C THR A 336 -4.95 3.35 -9.34
N ARG A 337 -5.01 2.44 -10.30
CA ARG A 337 -3.96 2.35 -11.31
C ARG A 337 -4.16 3.43 -12.36
N PHE A 338 -3.07 3.99 -12.82
CA PHE A 338 -3.05 4.93 -13.94
C PHE A 338 -2.13 4.44 -15.04
N ARG A 339 -2.44 4.84 -16.29
CA ARG A 339 -1.71 4.46 -17.49
C ARG A 339 -1.63 5.63 -18.44
N MET A 340 -0.46 5.81 -19.08
CA MET A 340 -0.24 6.83 -20.09
C MET A 340 0.61 6.26 -21.22
N PRO A 341 0.17 6.33 -22.48
CA PRO A 341 1.03 5.99 -23.60
C PRO A 341 2.19 6.98 -23.68
N TRP A 342 3.38 6.47 -23.96
CA TRP A 342 4.60 7.23 -24.02
C TRP A 342 5.42 6.84 -25.24
N ARG A 343 5.76 7.82 -26.08
CA ARG A 343 6.70 7.64 -27.15
C ARG A 343 8.11 8.04 -26.67
N TRP A 344 8.93 7.03 -26.43
CA TRP A 344 10.30 7.23 -26.00
C TRP A 344 11.23 7.30 -27.22
N ASP A 345 12.12 8.30 -27.26
CA ASP A 345 13.08 8.53 -28.34
C ASP A 345 14.43 7.80 -28.17
N GLY A 346 14.61 7.09 -27.05
CA GLY A 346 15.84 6.39 -26.68
C GLY A 346 16.79 7.20 -25.81
N GLY A 347 16.49 8.47 -25.58
CA GLY A 347 17.29 9.37 -24.75
C GLY A 347 17.00 9.24 -23.24
N PRO A 348 17.79 9.95 -22.40
CA PRO A 348 17.50 10.02 -20.96
C PRO A 348 16.13 10.61 -20.68
N ALA A 349 15.37 9.99 -19.78
CA ALA A 349 14.06 10.45 -19.36
C ALA A 349 13.94 10.46 -17.84
N VAL A 350 13.29 11.47 -17.28
CA VAL A 350 12.94 11.56 -15.86
C VAL A 350 11.43 11.49 -15.74
N LEU A 351 10.93 10.37 -15.24
CA LEU A 351 9.51 10.10 -15.10
C LEU A 351 9.02 10.59 -13.73
N VAL A 352 7.95 11.38 -13.74
CA VAL A 352 7.34 11.94 -12.53
C VAL A 352 5.83 11.75 -12.61
N SER A 353 5.19 11.38 -11.50
CA SER A 353 3.73 11.37 -11.37
C SER A 353 3.27 12.30 -10.25
N ARG A 354 2.10 12.89 -10.41
CA ARG A 354 1.45 13.74 -9.41
C ARG A 354 -0.04 13.45 -9.39
N ALA A 355 -0.61 13.16 -8.23
CA ALA A 355 -2.01 12.83 -8.06
C ALA A 355 -2.78 13.93 -7.34
N TRP A 356 -4.09 13.98 -7.59
CA TRP A 356 -5.08 14.76 -6.87
C TRP A 356 -6.23 13.86 -6.45
N ASP A 357 -6.79 14.10 -5.28
CA ASP A 357 -8.00 13.42 -4.83
C ASP A 357 -9.26 14.27 -5.00
N GLU A 358 -10.42 13.67 -4.75
CA GLU A 358 -11.72 14.33 -4.85
C GLU A 358 -11.97 15.39 -3.76
N ALA A 359 -11.20 15.39 -2.68
CA ALA A 359 -11.24 16.42 -1.64
C ALA A 359 -10.44 17.68 -2.02
N GLY A 360 -9.74 17.64 -3.19
CA GLY A 360 -8.93 18.75 -3.69
C GLY A 360 -7.48 18.75 -3.19
N ASN A 361 -7.06 17.72 -2.46
CA ASN A 361 -5.66 17.59 -2.05
C ASN A 361 -4.80 17.22 -3.24
N ALA A 362 -3.60 17.81 -3.31
CA ALA A 362 -2.61 17.53 -4.35
C ALA A 362 -1.34 16.94 -3.74
N GLN A 363 -0.79 15.90 -4.37
CA GLN A 363 0.54 15.41 -4.01
C GLN A 363 1.57 16.52 -4.21
N PRO A 364 2.32 16.92 -3.17
CA PRO A 364 3.33 17.95 -3.31
C PRO A 364 4.50 17.48 -4.19
N LEU A 365 5.09 18.38 -4.97
CA LEU A 365 6.41 18.16 -5.53
C LEU A 365 7.46 18.24 -4.42
N ARG A 366 8.64 17.65 -4.64
CA ARG A 366 9.68 17.60 -3.62
C ARG A 366 10.03 18.99 -3.06
N ALA A 367 10.15 20.00 -3.92
CA ALA A 367 10.44 21.36 -3.47
C ALA A 367 9.33 21.95 -2.59
N GLU A 368 8.07 21.71 -2.94
CA GLU A 368 6.90 22.14 -2.15
C GLU A 368 6.88 21.42 -0.78
N PHE A 369 7.18 20.11 -0.77
CA PHE A 369 7.25 19.31 0.45
C PHE A 369 8.37 19.81 1.39
N VAL A 370 9.57 20.02 0.86
CA VAL A 370 10.72 20.53 1.64
C VAL A 370 10.46 21.93 2.18
N ALA A 371 9.84 22.81 1.39
CA ALA A 371 9.47 24.16 1.85
C ALA A 371 8.46 24.10 3.01
N ALA A 372 7.50 23.17 2.98
CA ALA A 372 6.48 23.06 4.02
C ALA A 372 6.95 22.35 5.29
N ARG A 373 7.84 21.33 5.17
CA ARG A 373 8.19 20.42 6.28
C ARG A 373 9.67 20.39 6.64
N GLY A 374 10.51 21.10 5.90
CA GLY A 374 11.96 21.13 6.07
C GLY A 374 12.68 19.93 5.45
N GLU A 375 13.98 20.04 5.32
CA GLU A 375 14.83 18.89 4.97
C GLU A 375 15.01 18.01 6.19
N THR A 376 14.52 16.79 6.13
CA THR A 376 14.80 15.81 7.17
C THR A 376 15.97 14.94 6.73
N LYS A 377 17.09 15.04 7.44
CA LYS A 377 18.25 14.14 7.23
C LYS A 377 17.95 12.68 7.62
N LYS A 378 16.85 12.46 8.33
CA LYS A 378 16.30 11.14 8.60
C LYS A 378 14.84 11.20 8.17
N PRO A 379 14.38 10.27 7.31
CA PRO A 379 12.96 10.06 7.21
C PRO A 379 12.45 9.90 8.63
N VAL A 380 11.39 10.59 8.95
CA VAL A 380 10.69 10.30 10.19
C VAL A 380 10.44 8.81 10.09
N ALA A 381 11.03 8.07 11.01
CA ALA A 381 10.77 6.64 11.09
C ALA A 381 9.30 6.54 11.46
N SER A 382 8.55 6.57 10.45
CA SER A 382 7.16 6.26 10.43
C SER A 382 7.02 4.76 10.59
#